data_ab1efcca23b00d3608d8d7494292849d
#
_entry.id   ab1efcca23b00d3608d8d7494292849d
#
_cell.length_a   1.000
_cell.length_b   1.000
_cell.length_c   1.000
_cell.angle_alpha   90.00
_cell.angle_beta   90.00
_cell.angle_gamma   90.00
#
_symmetry.space_group_name_H-M   'P 1'
#
loop_
_entity.id
_entity.type
_entity.pdbx_description
1 polymer ?
#
loop_
_entity_poly.entity_id
_entity_poly.type
_entity_poly.pdbx_seq_one_letter_code
_entity_poly.pdbx_strand_id
1 'polypeptide(L)'
;TPPTEGLTIGDKAPTFTICGEKQLIDLKDLRGKYVLLSFWASYDALSRMQNATLNHAVAQADNVEMVSVSFDEYKSIFNETIKKDQISTSNCFVELAGVSSDLYQTYRLKRGFKNFLLDENGVIVAKDVTVSELSSYLN
;
A
#
# COMPACT_ATOMS: atom_id res chain seq x y z
N THR A 1 -2.10 17.68 -21.01
CA THR A 1 -2.90 17.98 -19.80
C THR A 1 -2.32 17.21 -18.62
N PRO A 2 -2.02 17.87 -17.49
CA PRO A 2 -1.52 17.15 -16.33
C PRO A 2 -2.57 16.16 -15.79
N PRO A 3 -2.14 15.03 -15.20
CA PRO A 3 -3.06 14.06 -14.62
C PRO A 3 -3.90 14.69 -13.50
N THR A 4 -5.18 14.34 -13.46
CA THR A 4 -6.04 14.73 -12.35
C THR A 4 -5.97 13.68 -11.23
N GLU A 5 -6.32 14.09 -10.03
CA GLU A 5 -6.37 13.17 -8.91
C GLU A 5 -7.54 12.20 -9.04
N GLY A 6 -7.30 10.94 -8.77
CA GLY A 6 -8.34 9.91 -8.82
C GLY A 6 -7.77 8.53 -8.62
N LEU A 7 -8.58 7.51 -8.89
CA LEU A 7 -8.23 6.11 -8.65
C LEU A 7 -8.15 5.26 -9.92
N THR A 8 -8.26 5.88 -11.07
CA THR A 8 -8.19 5.19 -12.36
C THR A 8 -6.75 5.18 -12.86
N ILE A 9 -6.37 4.18 -13.63
CA ILE A 9 -5.05 4.16 -14.27
C ILE A 9 -4.88 5.43 -15.10
N GLY A 10 -3.78 6.14 -14.89
CA GLY A 10 -3.50 7.43 -15.49
C GLY A 10 -3.79 8.61 -14.57
N ASP A 11 -4.53 8.40 -13.49
CA ASP A 11 -4.79 9.44 -12.50
C ASP A 11 -3.62 9.57 -11.52
N LYS A 12 -3.50 10.75 -10.95
CA LYS A 12 -2.60 10.96 -9.82
C LYS A 12 -3.27 10.41 -8.57
N ALA A 13 -2.60 9.49 -7.88
CA ALA A 13 -3.15 8.88 -6.67
C ALA A 13 -3.36 9.94 -5.59
N PRO A 14 -4.47 9.88 -4.84
CA PRO A 14 -4.68 10.81 -3.71
C PRO A 14 -3.53 10.68 -2.69
N THR A 15 -2.99 11.82 -2.28
CA THR A 15 -1.92 11.83 -1.29
C THR A 15 -2.48 11.75 0.12
N PHE A 16 -1.67 11.24 1.02
CA PHE A 16 -2.03 11.14 2.43
C PHE A 16 -0.77 11.11 3.28
N THR A 17 -0.95 11.36 4.56
CA THR A 17 0.11 11.22 5.55
C THR A 17 -0.31 10.14 6.54
N ILE A 18 0.61 9.25 6.87
CA ILE A 18 0.35 8.20 7.84
C ILE A 18 1.50 8.09 8.84
N CYS A 19 1.16 7.94 10.12
CA CYS A 19 2.12 7.87 11.22
C CYS A 19 2.21 6.47 11.78
N GLY A 20 3.43 5.98 11.94
CA GLY A 20 3.73 4.80 12.73
C GLY A 20 4.34 5.20 14.06
N GLU A 21 4.80 4.23 14.84
CA GLU A 21 5.41 4.50 16.14
C GLU A 21 6.73 5.27 16.01
N LYS A 22 7.50 4.99 14.96
CA LYS A 22 8.84 5.55 14.78
C LYS A 22 9.01 6.27 13.47
N GLN A 23 7.97 6.38 12.67
CA GLN A 23 8.09 6.98 11.35
C GLN A 23 6.79 7.63 10.91
N LEU A 24 6.93 8.60 10.04
CA LEU A 24 5.81 9.30 9.41
C LEU A 24 6.10 9.32 7.91
N ILE A 25 5.10 8.96 7.12
CA ILE A 25 5.21 8.99 5.66
C ILE A 25 4.16 9.94 5.12
N ASP A 26 4.59 10.86 4.26
CA ASP A 26 3.71 11.65 3.42
C ASP A 26 3.90 11.14 2.00
N LEU A 27 2.84 10.64 1.40
CA LEU A 27 2.93 10.00 0.08
C LEU A 27 3.53 10.93 -0.97
N LYS A 28 3.24 12.22 -0.90
CA LYS A 28 3.76 13.17 -1.89
C LYS A 28 5.29 13.31 -1.86
N ASP A 29 5.92 12.88 -0.77
CA ASP A 29 7.38 12.93 -0.64
C ASP A 29 8.07 11.71 -1.27
N LEU A 30 7.30 10.71 -1.66
CA LEU A 30 7.82 9.48 -2.29
C LEU A 30 7.76 9.64 -3.81
N ARG A 31 8.71 10.37 -4.35
CA ARG A 31 8.85 10.57 -5.79
C ARG A 31 10.21 10.08 -6.24
N GLY A 32 10.34 9.75 -7.53
CA GLY A 32 11.62 9.28 -8.09
C GLY A 32 11.76 7.77 -8.11
N LYS A 33 10.83 7.05 -7.49
CA LYS A 33 10.76 5.57 -7.53
C LYS A 33 9.32 5.17 -7.75
N TYR A 34 9.11 3.95 -8.19
CA TYR A 34 7.77 3.36 -8.13
C TYR A 34 7.35 3.21 -6.67
N VAL A 35 6.07 3.37 -6.41
CA VAL A 35 5.49 3.17 -5.07
C VAL A 35 4.37 2.17 -5.18
N LEU A 36 4.44 1.12 -4.37
CA LEU A 36 3.37 0.13 -4.28
C LEU A 36 2.58 0.39 -3.00
N LEU A 37 1.34 0.83 -3.17
CA LEU A 37 0.41 1.02 -2.05
C LEU A 37 -0.36 -0.27 -1.85
N SER A 38 -0.25 -0.87 -0.67
CA SER A 38 -0.95 -2.11 -0.35
C SER A 38 -1.91 -1.85 0.80
N PHE A 39 -3.19 -1.95 0.54
CA PHE A 39 -4.25 -1.80 1.55
C PHE A 39 -4.83 -3.17 1.87
N TRP A 40 -4.83 -3.52 3.15
CA TRP A 40 -5.17 -4.88 3.57
C TRP A 40 -5.70 -4.89 5.00
N ALA A 41 -6.11 -6.07 5.45
CA ALA A 41 -6.46 -6.30 6.84
C ALA A 41 -6.23 -7.77 7.17
N SER A 42 -5.90 -8.03 8.43
CA SER A 42 -5.63 -9.41 8.90
C SER A 42 -6.83 -10.34 8.74
N TYR A 43 -8.05 -9.79 8.84
CA TYR A 43 -9.28 -10.57 8.72
C TYR A 43 -9.66 -10.86 7.26
N ASP A 44 -9.01 -10.22 6.29
CA ASP A 44 -9.28 -10.43 4.88
C ASP A 44 -8.14 -11.27 4.29
N ALA A 45 -8.39 -12.57 4.17
CA ALA A 45 -7.34 -13.53 3.83
C ALA A 45 -6.63 -13.24 2.52
N LEU A 46 -7.37 -12.83 1.48
CA LEU A 46 -6.78 -12.55 0.17
C LEU A 46 -5.85 -11.34 0.24
N SER A 47 -6.30 -10.24 0.81
CA SER A 47 -5.47 -9.03 0.90
C SER A 47 -4.25 -9.25 1.80
N ARG A 48 -4.41 -10.02 2.87
CA ARG A 48 -3.29 -10.36 3.74
C ARG A 48 -2.22 -11.17 2.99
N MET A 49 -2.65 -12.18 2.25
CA MET A 49 -1.75 -13.02 1.46
C MET A 49 -1.02 -12.20 0.40
N GLN A 50 -1.74 -11.36 -0.33
CA GLN A 50 -1.15 -10.52 -1.37
C GLN A 50 -0.15 -9.53 -0.79
N ASN A 51 -0.50 -8.91 0.34
CA ASN A 51 0.40 -7.98 1.02
C ASN A 51 1.71 -8.66 1.41
N ALA A 52 1.64 -9.85 2.00
CA ALA A 52 2.84 -10.59 2.42
C ALA A 52 3.69 -10.97 1.21
N THR A 53 3.08 -11.51 0.16
CA THR A 53 3.79 -11.93 -1.04
C THR A 53 4.49 -10.76 -1.72
N LEU A 54 3.79 -9.62 -1.85
CA LEU A 54 4.36 -8.43 -2.48
C LEU A 54 5.45 -7.81 -1.60
N ASN A 55 5.27 -7.83 -0.28
CA ASN A 55 6.29 -7.32 0.64
C ASN A 55 7.61 -8.07 0.45
N HIS A 56 7.55 -9.40 0.37
CA HIS A 56 8.74 -10.21 0.18
C HIS A 56 9.39 -9.94 -1.18
N ALA A 57 8.60 -9.72 -2.21
CA ALA A 57 9.12 -9.41 -3.55
C ALA A 57 9.80 -8.04 -3.58
N VAL A 58 9.18 -7.03 -2.97
CA VAL A 58 9.72 -5.67 -2.93
C VAL A 58 11.05 -5.63 -2.17
N ALA A 59 11.21 -6.47 -1.15
CA ALA A 59 12.44 -6.52 -0.37
C ALA A 59 13.67 -6.87 -1.23
N GLN A 60 13.46 -7.48 -2.40
CA GLN A 60 14.52 -7.86 -3.33
C GLN A 60 14.73 -6.85 -4.46
N ALA A 61 14.00 -5.73 -4.45
CA ALA A 61 14.03 -4.74 -5.53
C ALA A 61 14.50 -3.39 -5.01
N ASP A 62 15.22 -2.64 -5.88
CA ASP A 62 15.82 -1.36 -5.50
C ASP A 62 15.03 -0.14 -5.96
N ASN A 63 14.19 -0.30 -6.97
CA ASN A 63 13.54 0.84 -7.63
C ASN A 63 12.06 0.97 -7.31
N VAL A 64 11.62 0.35 -6.21
CA VAL A 64 10.27 0.44 -5.73
C VAL A 64 10.27 0.61 -4.21
N GLU A 65 9.34 1.41 -3.73
CA GLU A 65 9.08 1.56 -2.31
C GLU A 65 7.67 1.08 -2.02
N MET A 66 7.50 0.28 -0.98
CA MET A 66 6.18 -0.23 -0.62
C MET A 66 5.66 0.52 0.60
N VAL A 67 4.43 0.99 0.51
CA VAL A 67 3.70 1.54 1.65
C VAL A 67 2.51 0.63 1.91
N SER A 68 2.53 -0.06 3.03
CA SER A 68 1.52 -1.05 3.39
C SER A 68 0.69 -0.51 4.55
N VAL A 69 -0.62 -0.49 4.39
CA VAL A 69 -1.54 0.00 5.43
C VAL A 69 -2.57 -1.05 5.75
N SER A 70 -2.56 -1.51 7.00
CA SER A 70 -3.58 -2.41 7.51
C SER A 70 -4.72 -1.60 8.10
N PHE A 71 -5.95 -2.04 7.83
CA PHE A 71 -7.14 -1.44 8.43
C PHE A 71 -7.67 -2.25 9.61
N ASP A 72 -6.78 -3.01 10.26
CA ASP A 72 -7.10 -3.71 11.51
C ASP A 72 -7.45 -2.69 12.60
N GLU A 73 -8.45 -3.00 13.41
CA GLU A 73 -8.86 -2.12 14.48
C GLU A 73 -8.16 -2.43 15.81
N TYR A 74 -7.38 -3.51 15.84
CA TYR A 74 -6.64 -3.94 17.02
C TYR A 74 -5.16 -4.05 16.70
N LYS A 75 -4.38 -3.24 17.36
CA LYS A 75 -2.92 -3.20 17.14
C LYS A 75 -2.26 -4.55 17.44
N SER A 76 -2.77 -5.27 18.44
CA SER A 76 -2.23 -6.58 18.80
C SER A 76 -2.39 -7.59 17.66
N ILE A 77 -3.54 -7.57 16.97
CA ILE A 77 -3.78 -8.45 15.82
C ILE A 77 -2.86 -8.09 14.67
N PHE A 78 -2.72 -6.80 14.40
CA PHE A 78 -1.79 -6.31 13.38
C PHE A 78 -0.35 -6.77 13.66
N ASN A 79 0.13 -6.58 14.89
CA ASN A 79 1.49 -6.96 15.27
C ASN A 79 1.72 -8.46 15.14
N GLU A 80 0.75 -9.27 15.56
CA GLU A 80 0.81 -10.73 15.43
C GLU A 80 0.89 -11.16 13.97
N THR A 81 0.07 -10.56 13.12
CA THR A 81 0.03 -10.90 11.70
C THR A 81 1.34 -10.56 11.01
N ILE A 82 1.89 -9.37 11.27
CA ILE A 82 3.17 -8.95 10.71
C ILE A 82 4.27 -9.94 11.09
N LYS A 83 4.28 -10.36 12.34
CA LYS A 83 5.25 -11.30 12.84
C LYS A 83 5.11 -12.67 12.18
N LYS A 84 3.88 -13.18 12.09
CA LYS A 84 3.62 -14.49 11.46
C LYS A 84 3.99 -14.50 9.99
N ASP A 85 3.70 -13.42 9.28
CA ASP A 85 3.94 -13.31 7.85
C ASP A 85 5.37 -12.88 7.53
N GLN A 86 6.18 -12.63 8.55
CA GLN A 86 7.58 -12.20 8.40
C GLN A 86 7.72 -10.96 7.51
N ILE A 87 6.84 -10.01 7.74
CA ILE A 87 6.80 -8.77 6.96
C ILE A 87 7.80 -7.78 7.55
N SER A 88 8.51 -7.09 6.65
CA SER A 88 9.33 -5.95 7.05
C SER A 88 8.42 -4.87 7.63
N THR A 89 8.80 -4.33 8.81
CA THR A 89 8.04 -3.25 9.44
C THR A 89 8.35 -1.87 8.85
N SER A 90 9.30 -1.80 7.93
CA SER A 90 9.60 -0.56 7.23
C SER A 90 8.40 -0.20 6.34
N ASN A 91 7.86 1.02 6.54
CA ASN A 91 6.71 1.52 5.80
C ASN A 91 5.47 0.62 5.88
N CYS A 92 5.30 -0.07 7.01
CA CYS A 92 4.13 -0.87 7.30
C CYS A 92 3.38 -0.23 8.47
N PHE A 93 2.13 0.15 8.22
CA PHE A 93 1.33 0.96 9.13
C PHE A 93 -0.01 0.29 9.44
N VAL A 94 -0.59 0.65 10.57
CA VAL A 94 -1.95 0.24 10.92
C VAL A 94 -2.81 1.49 11.11
N GLU A 95 -3.97 1.50 10.44
CA GLU A 95 -4.98 2.53 10.59
C GLU A 95 -6.06 1.99 11.52
N LEU A 96 -5.98 2.31 12.81
CA LEU A 96 -6.86 1.73 13.83
C LEU A 96 -8.32 2.17 13.73
N ALA A 97 -8.61 3.26 13.00
CA ALA A 97 -9.99 3.63 12.74
C ALA A 97 -10.66 2.67 11.74
N GLY A 98 -9.87 1.82 11.08
CA GLY A 98 -10.37 0.79 10.20
C GLY A 98 -11.25 1.35 9.08
N VAL A 99 -12.40 0.73 8.87
CA VAL A 99 -13.32 1.13 7.80
C VAL A 99 -13.93 2.53 8.01
N SER A 100 -13.78 3.10 9.19
CA SER A 100 -14.25 4.46 9.47
C SER A 100 -13.23 5.53 9.11
N SER A 101 -12.01 5.14 8.71
CA SER A 101 -10.96 6.09 8.40
C SER A 101 -11.21 6.83 7.09
N ASP A 102 -10.69 8.06 7.00
CA ASP A 102 -10.76 8.85 5.78
C ASP A 102 -10.01 8.15 4.64
N LEU A 103 -8.89 7.52 4.95
CA LEU A 103 -8.07 6.82 3.95
C LEU A 103 -8.85 5.68 3.29
N TYR A 104 -9.58 4.91 4.09
CA TYR A 104 -10.43 3.83 3.58
C TYR A 104 -11.45 4.36 2.58
N GLN A 105 -12.07 5.50 2.89
CA GLN A 105 -13.06 6.11 2.01
C GLN A 105 -12.44 6.76 0.78
N THR A 106 -11.31 7.44 0.96
CA THR A 106 -10.59 8.10 -0.13
C THR A 106 -10.21 7.10 -1.22
N TYR A 107 -9.75 5.92 -0.83
CA TYR A 107 -9.35 4.88 -1.78
C TYR A 107 -10.47 3.90 -2.10
N ARG A 108 -11.70 4.21 -1.65
CA ARG A 108 -12.92 3.44 -1.99
C ARG A 108 -12.78 1.94 -1.74
N LEU A 109 -12.28 1.60 -0.56
CA LEU A 109 -11.98 0.21 -0.22
C LEU A 109 -13.19 -0.60 0.24
N LYS A 110 -14.39 0.00 0.25
CA LYS A 110 -15.62 -0.66 0.66
C LYS A 110 -15.91 -1.92 -0.16
N ARG A 111 -15.53 -1.94 -1.44
CA ARG A 111 -15.75 -3.09 -2.32
C ARG A 111 -14.64 -4.13 -2.22
N GLY A 112 -13.64 -3.90 -1.41
CA GLY A 112 -12.53 -4.81 -1.21
C GLY A 112 -11.22 -4.06 -1.14
N PHE A 113 -10.26 -4.65 -0.45
CA PHE A 113 -8.92 -4.11 -0.37
C PHE A 113 -8.21 -4.26 -1.72
N LYS A 114 -7.31 -3.34 -2.00
CA LYS A 114 -6.62 -3.27 -3.29
C LYS A 114 -5.18 -2.86 -3.07
N ASN A 115 -4.36 -3.11 -4.08
CA ASN A 115 -3.08 -2.44 -4.17
C ASN A 115 -3.05 -1.56 -5.41
N PHE A 116 -2.19 -0.54 -5.38
CA PHE A 116 -2.01 0.41 -6.46
C PHE A 116 -0.53 0.58 -6.72
N LEU A 117 -0.11 0.44 -7.97
CA LEU A 117 1.27 0.74 -8.34
C LEU A 117 1.33 2.13 -8.93
N LEU A 118 2.17 3.00 -8.35
CA LEU A 118 2.37 4.37 -8.79
C LEU A 118 3.74 4.49 -9.44
N ASP A 119 3.82 5.30 -10.50
CA ASP A 119 5.11 5.60 -11.12
C ASP A 119 5.89 6.66 -10.30
N GLU A 120 7.03 7.10 -10.83
CA GLU A 120 7.90 8.05 -10.14
C GLU A 120 7.25 9.42 -9.92
N ASN A 121 6.17 9.71 -10.60
CA ASN A 121 5.44 10.97 -10.48
C ASN A 121 4.14 10.84 -9.67
N GLY A 122 3.88 9.66 -9.14
CA GLY A 122 2.68 9.40 -8.34
C GLY A 122 1.44 9.08 -9.16
N VAL A 123 1.61 8.76 -10.45
CA VAL A 123 0.51 8.38 -11.34
C VAL A 123 0.26 6.88 -11.24
N ILE A 124 -1.01 6.50 -11.12
CA ILE A 124 -1.40 5.08 -11.04
C ILE A 124 -1.14 4.42 -12.40
N VAL A 125 -0.31 3.40 -12.42
CA VAL A 125 -0.01 2.64 -13.64
C VAL A 125 -0.62 1.25 -13.62
N ALA A 126 -0.98 0.72 -12.44
CA ALA A 126 -1.61 -0.58 -12.34
C ALA A 126 -2.35 -0.71 -11.01
N LYS A 127 -3.33 -1.61 -10.95
CA LYS A 127 -4.12 -1.92 -9.76
C LYS A 127 -4.16 -3.43 -9.57
N ASP A 128 -4.16 -3.86 -8.31
CA ASP A 128 -4.21 -5.28 -7.95
C ASP A 128 -3.14 -6.11 -8.66
N VAL A 129 -1.91 -5.60 -8.62
CA VAL A 129 -0.80 -6.28 -9.29
C VAL A 129 -0.41 -7.55 -8.56
N THR A 130 -0.01 -8.55 -9.36
CA THR A 130 0.66 -9.76 -8.84
C THR A 130 2.16 -9.52 -8.81
N VAL A 131 2.92 -10.44 -8.19
CA VAL A 131 4.39 -10.37 -8.20
C VAL A 131 4.92 -10.37 -9.63
N SER A 132 4.35 -11.20 -10.50
CA SER A 132 4.77 -11.29 -11.89
C SER A 132 4.56 -9.96 -12.63
N GLU A 133 3.39 -9.35 -12.44
CA GLU A 133 3.10 -8.05 -13.06
C GLU A 133 4.00 -6.96 -12.52
N LEU A 134 4.22 -6.95 -11.20
CA LEU A 134 5.13 -5.98 -10.58
C LEU A 134 6.52 -6.08 -11.18
N SER A 135 7.05 -7.30 -11.33
CA SER A 135 8.37 -7.51 -11.90
C SER A 135 8.50 -6.93 -13.31
N SER A 136 7.44 -7.01 -14.11
CA SER A 136 7.48 -6.47 -15.48
C SER A 136 7.57 -4.94 -15.50
N TYR A 137 7.05 -4.25 -14.49
CA TYR A 137 7.19 -2.80 -14.39
C TYR A 137 8.58 -2.38 -13.92
N LEU A 138 9.21 -3.19 -13.09
CA LEU A 138 10.47 -2.83 -12.43
C LEU A 138 11.72 -3.16 -13.25
N ASN A 139 11.58 -3.97 -14.26
CA ASN A 139 12.72 -4.39 -15.10
C ASN A 139 13.02 -3.43 -16.25
#